data_b4e7991f8e338018e2d76913dc194e81
#
_entry.id   b4e7991f8e338018e2d76913dc194e81
#
_cell.length_a   1.000
_cell.length_b   1.000
_cell.length_c   1.000
_cell.angle_alpha   90.00
_cell.angle_beta   90.00
_cell.angle_gamma   90.00
#
_symmetry.space_group_name_H-M   'P 1'
#
loop_
_entity.id
_entity.type
_entity.pdbx_description
1 polymer ?
#
loop_
_entity_poly.entity_id
_entity_poly.type
_entity_poly.pdbx_seq_one_letter_code
_entity_poly.pdbx_strand_id
1 'polypeptide(L)'
;LYKLPDVQVVSLSQVKTTIMTLVSTARVMVFSIALIAILIAMMGVINTVLMSVMERRQEIGILKSMGAMAGDVFKLVWLETILLCLSGGLIGTGLALVTARLTDVLVRRLLPYSPSGGLVAINPGLVLMTLGVVTAIGLASGIYPSWKAARMRPLDTIRSEAES
;
A
#
# COMPACT_ATOMS: atom_id res chain seq x y z
N LEU A 1 -5.34 -66.27 -4.14
CA LEU A 1 -4.93 -65.00 -4.70
C LEU A 1 -6.05 -63.98 -4.47
N TYR A 2 -6.04 -63.30 -3.30
CA TYR A 2 -7.00 -62.26 -2.97
C TYR A 2 -6.51 -60.98 -3.66
N LYS A 3 -7.19 -60.53 -4.72
CA LYS A 3 -6.99 -59.28 -5.39
C LYS A 3 -7.56 -58.17 -4.47
N LEU A 4 -6.73 -57.51 -3.68
CA LEU A 4 -7.12 -56.33 -2.92
C LEU A 4 -7.44 -55.23 -3.92
N PRO A 5 -8.62 -54.57 -3.87
CA PRO A 5 -8.94 -53.48 -4.74
C PRO A 5 -8.01 -52.29 -4.38
N ASP A 6 -7.45 -51.65 -5.38
CA ASP A 6 -6.65 -50.43 -5.45
C ASP A 6 -6.54 -49.66 -4.13
N VAL A 7 -5.68 -50.14 -3.24
CA VAL A 7 -5.22 -49.31 -2.13
C VAL A 7 -4.12 -48.39 -2.70
N GLN A 8 -4.48 -47.21 -3.10
CA GLN A 8 -3.50 -46.17 -3.44
C GLN A 8 -2.69 -45.88 -2.18
N VAL A 9 -1.50 -46.42 -2.09
CA VAL A 9 -0.52 -46.07 -1.06
C VAL A 9 -0.06 -44.66 -1.37
N VAL A 10 -0.80 -43.67 -0.87
CA VAL A 10 -0.39 -42.25 -0.95
C VAL A 10 0.87 -42.15 -0.12
N SER A 11 2.01 -42.04 -0.79
CA SER A 11 3.30 -41.88 -0.12
C SER A 11 3.29 -40.55 0.66
N LEU A 12 3.77 -40.56 1.91
CA LEU A 12 3.93 -39.37 2.75
C LEU A 12 4.68 -38.24 2.01
N SER A 13 5.57 -38.59 1.10
CA SER A 13 6.28 -37.64 0.23
C SER A 13 5.33 -36.94 -0.76
N GLN A 14 4.35 -37.66 -1.33
CA GLN A 14 3.34 -37.08 -2.22
C GLN A 14 2.43 -36.08 -1.48
N VAL A 15 1.97 -36.43 -0.29
CA VAL A 15 1.15 -35.55 0.55
C VAL A 15 1.93 -34.27 0.89
N LYS A 16 3.19 -34.42 1.32
CA LYS A 16 4.06 -33.28 1.61
C LYS A 16 4.26 -32.38 0.40
N THR A 17 4.52 -32.96 -0.78
CA THR A 17 4.71 -32.19 -2.02
C THR A 17 3.43 -31.46 -2.41
N THR A 18 2.28 -32.11 -2.33
CA THR A 18 0.98 -31.49 -2.63
C THR A 18 0.68 -30.33 -1.68
N ILE A 19 0.90 -30.51 -0.38
CA ILE A 19 0.70 -29.43 0.60
C ILE A 19 1.65 -28.27 0.32
N MET A 20 2.93 -28.53 0.06
CA MET A 20 3.89 -27.47 -0.27
C MET A 20 3.51 -26.72 -1.56
N THR A 21 3.02 -27.43 -2.56
CA THR A 21 2.55 -26.80 -3.82
C THR A 21 1.33 -25.94 -3.57
N LEU A 22 0.35 -26.40 -2.79
CA LEU A 22 -0.83 -25.62 -2.42
C LEU A 22 -0.44 -24.34 -1.67
N VAL A 23 0.46 -24.45 -0.69
CA VAL A 23 0.94 -23.30 0.09
C VAL A 23 1.72 -22.32 -0.79
N SER A 24 2.57 -22.81 -1.70
CA SER A 24 3.31 -21.95 -2.62
C SER A 24 2.38 -21.22 -3.61
N THR A 25 1.39 -21.93 -4.15
CA THR A 25 0.37 -21.34 -5.04
C THR A 25 -0.44 -20.27 -4.32
N ALA A 26 -0.91 -20.56 -3.10
CA ALA A 26 -1.62 -19.57 -2.28
C ALA A 26 -0.75 -18.32 -2.00
N ARG A 27 0.54 -18.52 -1.70
CA ARG A 27 1.48 -17.41 -1.50
C ARG A 27 1.63 -16.54 -2.74
N VAL A 28 1.77 -17.16 -3.92
CA VAL A 28 1.88 -16.42 -5.20
C VAL A 28 0.59 -15.63 -5.46
N MET A 29 -0.58 -16.22 -5.24
CA MET A 29 -1.86 -15.52 -5.39
C MET A 29 -1.97 -14.32 -4.47
N VAL A 30 -1.66 -14.47 -3.18
CA VAL A 30 -1.70 -13.37 -2.20
C VAL A 30 -0.71 -12.28 -2.59
N PHE A 31 0.50 -12.63 -3.01
CA PHE A 31 1.49 -11.67 -3.45
C PHE A 31 1.04 -10.90 -4.71
N SER A 32 0.42 -11.58 -5.66
CA SER A 32 -0.11 -10.94 -6.88
C SER A 32 -1.24 -9.95 -6.55
N ILE A 33 -2.16 -10.33 -5.66
CA ILE A 33 -3.23 -9.44 -5.20
C ILE A 33 -2.66 -8.23 -4.47
N ALA A 34 -1.67 -8.44 -3.59
CA ALA A 34 -1.00 -7.37 -2.87
C ALA A 34 -0.29 -6.38 -3.83
N LEU A 35 0.37 -6.90 -4.87
CA LEU A 35 1.02 -6.07 -5.88
C LEU A 35 0.01 -5.19 -6.63
N ILE A 36 -1.10 -5.77 -7.07
CA ILE A 36 -2.18 -5.03 -7.74
C ILE A 36 -2.77 -3.96 -6.80
N ALA A 37 -3.01 -4.31 -5.53
CA ALA A 37 -3.51 -3.37 -4.54
C ALA A 37 -2.56 -2.18 -4.33
N ILE A 38 -1.25 -2.43 -4.29
CA ILE A 38 -0.21 -1.39 -4.20
C ILE A 38 -0.26 -0.46 -5.42
N LEU A 39 -0.39 -1.01 -6.64
CA LEU A 39 -0.49 -0.19 -7.85
C LEU A 39 -1.74 0.70 -7.85
N ILE A 40 -2.89 0.15 -7.45
CA ILE A 40 -4.14 0.91 -7.32
C ILE A 40 -3.99 2.02 -6.25
N ALA A 41 -3.40 1.71 -5.11
CA ALA A 41 -3.16 2.68 -4.05
C ALA A 41 -2.23 3.81 -4.52
N MET A 42 -1.15 3.49 -5.25
CA MET A 42 -0.23 4.47 -5.83
C MET A 42 -0.96 5.42 -6.80
N MET A 43 -1.82 4.89 -7.68
CA MET A 43 -2.63 5.71 -8.59
C MET A 43 -3.61 6.60 -7.83
N GLY A 44 -4.23 6.09 -6.75
CA GLY A 44 -5.08 6.87 -5.86
C GLY A 44 -4.34 8.05 -5.21
N VAL A 45 -3.15 7.82 -4.69
CA VAL A 45 -2.31 8.88 -4.10
C VAL A 45 -1.94 9.93 -5.14
N ILE A 46 -1.49 9.52 -6.33
CA ILE A 46 -1.15 10.44 -7.42
C ILE A 46 -2.36 11.32 -7.77
N ASN A 47 -3.54 10.73 -7.94
CA ASN A 47 -4.76 11.46 -8.29
C ASN A 47 -5.16 12.45 -7.20
N THR A 48 -5.15 12.02 -5.93
CA THR A 48 -5.52 12.88 -4.79
C THR A 48 -4.56 14.07 -4.65
N VAL A 49 -3.25 13.83 -4.75
CA VAL A 49 -2.25 14.90 -4.65
C VAL A 49 -2.34 15.85 -5.84
N LEU A 50 -2.58 15.33 -7.06
CA LEU A 50 -2.79 16.17 -8.23
C LEU A 50 -4.01 17.09 -8.05
N MET A 51 -5.12 16.56 -7.54
CA MET A 51 -6.32 17.34 -7.28
C MET A 51 -6.03 18.43 -6.25
N SER A 52 -5.40 18.07 -5.12
CA SER A 52 -5.00 19.03 -4.09
C SER A 52 -4.08 20.13 -4.64
N VAL A 53 -3.12 19.81 -5.50
CA VAL A 53 -2.25 20.79 -6.16
C VAL A 53 -3.07 21.72 -7.08
N MET A 54 -4.04 21.17 -7.82
CA MET A 54 -4.89 21.97 -8.70
C MET A 54 -5.82 22.92 -7.95
N GLU A 55 -6.36 22.50 -6.81
CA GLU A 55 -7.16 23.32 -5.91
C GLU A 55 -6.36 24.49 -5.32
N ARG A 56 -5.09 24.26 -4.95
CA ARG A 56 -4.17 25.27 -4.37
C ARG A 56 -3.29 25.98 -5.40
N ARG A 57 -3.64 25.90 -6.71
CA ARG A 57 -2.82 26.48 -7.78
C ARG A 57 -2.56 27.98 -7.62
N GLN A 58 -3.54 28.73 -7.09
CA GLN A 58 -3.43 30.15 -6.87
C GLN A 58 -2.41 30.48 -5.75
N GLU A 59 -2.46 29.73 -4.64
CA GLU A 59 -1.49 29.87 -3.55
C GLU A 59 -0.06 29.59 -4.03
N ILE A 60 0.11 28.54 -4.86
CA ILE A 60 1.38 28.20 -5.48
C ILE A 60 1.84 29.30 -6.44
N GLY A 61 0.92 29.93 -7.17
CA GLY A 61 1.19 31.06 -8.05
C GLY A 61 1.70 32.28 -7.28
N ILE A 62 1.02 32.62 -6.18
CA ILE A 62 1.42 33.73 -5.28
C ILE A 62 2.78 33.43 -4.66
N LEU A 63 3.03 32.22 -4.19
CA LEU A 63 4.31 31.83 -3.61
C LEU A 63 5.46 32.03 -4.60
N LYS A 64 5.26 31.68 -5.86
CA LYS A 64 6.23 31.89 -6.94
C LYS A 64 6.41 33.37 -7.31
N SER A 65 5.36 34.16 -7.28
CA SER A 65 5.47 35.59 -7.54
C SER A 65 6.24 36.34 -6.44
N MET A 66 6.24 35.79 -5.21
CA MET A 66 7.07 36.27 -4.09
C MET A 66 8.53 35.78 -4.15
N GLY A 67 8.90 35.01 -5.19
CA GLY A 67 10.27 34.58 -5.43
C GLY A 67 10.59 33.14 -5.07
N ALA A 68 9.59 32.30 -4.72
CA ALA A 68 9.82 30.88 -4.48
C ALA A 68 10.28 30.18 -5.77
N MET A 69 11.36 29.41 -5.66
CA MET A 69 11.88 28.62 -6.76
C MET A 69 11.01 27.38 -7.03
N ALA A 70 11.05 26.90 -8.27
CA ALA A 70 10.35 25.65 -8.63
C ALA A 70 10.75 24.47 -7.74
N GLY A 71 12.01 24.43 -7.29
CA GLY A 71 12.51 23.42 -6.36
C GLY A 71 11.88 23.47 -4.97
N ASP A 72 11.51 24.66 -4.50
CA ASP A 72 10.89 24.82 -3.18
C ASP A 72 9.45 24.30 -3.21
N VAL A 73 8.71 24.60 -4.28
CA VAL A 73 7.36 24.07 -4.51
C VAL A 73 7.40 22.56 -4.66
N PHE A 74 8.39 22.02 -5.40
CA PHE A 74 8.58 20.57 -5.52
C PHE A 74 8.77 19.92 -4.15
N LYS A 75 9.70 20.43 -3.35
CA LYS A 75 9.99 19.87 -2.01
C LYS A 75 8.78 19.92 -1.09
N LEU A 76 8.03 21.01 -1.13
CA LEU A 76 6.84 21.21 -0.31
C LEU A 76 5.78 20.14 -0.62
N VAL A 77 5.38 19.99 -1.88
CA VAL A 77 4.36 19.01 -2.28
C VAL A 77 4.86 17.57 -2.09
N TRP A 78 6.15 17.32 -2.35
CA TRP A 78 6.75 16.01 -2.17
C TRP A 78 6.79 15.59 -0.70
N LEU A 79 7.19 16.49 0.19
CA LEU A 79 7.20 16.25 1.63
C LEU A 79 5.78 16.04 2.17
N GLU A 80 4.81 16.83 1.73
CA GLU A 80 3.40 16.67 2.07
C GLU A 80 2.91 15.27 1.67
N THR A 81 3.24 14.81 0.47
CA THR A 81 2.87 13.46 -0.01
C THR A 81 3.47 12.36 0.87
N ILE A 82 4.75 12.50 1.25
CA ILE A 82 5.41 11.54 2.14
C ILE A 82 4.72 11.48 3.51
N LEU A 83 4.40 12.64 4.09
CA LEU A 83 3.72 12.72 5.39
C LEU A 83 2.31 12.10 5.33
N LEU A 84 1.58 12.33 4.24
CA LEU A 84 0.27 11.68 4.00
C LEU A 84 0.41 10.15 3.91
N CYS A 85 1.38 9.66 3.17
CA CYS A 85 1.62 8.22 3.07
C CYS A 85 2.05 7.60 4.40
N LEU A 86 2.93 8.27 5.16
CA LEU A 86 3.37 7.78 6.47
C LEU A 86 2.21 7.75 7.48
N SER A 87 1.42 8.81 7.56
CA SER A 87 0.25 8.86 8.47
C SER A 87 -0.77 7.78 8.10
N GLY A 88 -1.11 7.66 6.81
CA GLY A 88 -1.98 6.59 6.31
C GLY A 88 -1.42 5.19 6.56
N GLY A 89 -0.11 5.02 6.38
CA GLY A 89 0.60 3.77 6.66
C GLY A 89 0.59 3.37 8.13
N LEU A 90 0.77 4.32 9.05
CA LEU A 90 0.67 4.08 10.48
C LEU A 90 -0.74 3.67 10.89
N ILE A 91 -1.75 4.41 10.43
CA ILE A 91 -3.16 4.11 10.68
C ILE A 91 -3.52 2.74 10.07
N GLY A 92 -3.16 2.49 8.82
CA GLY A 92 -3.43 1.23 8.13
C GLY A 92 -2.76 0.03 8.81
N THR A 93 -1.50 0.19 9.24
CA THR A 93 -0.80 -0.85 10.00
C THR A 93 -1.45 -1.09 11.35
N GLY A 94 -1.86 -0.04 12.05
CA GLY A 94 -2.59 -0.15 13.32
C GLY A 94 -3.91 -0.90 13.16
N LEU A 95 -4.71 -0.57 12.15
CA LEU A 95 -5.96 -1.25 11.83
C LEU A 95 -5.72 -2.73 11.46
N ALA A 96 -4.68 -3.01 10.67
CA ALA A 96 -4.33 -4.38 10.29
C ALA A 96 -3.97 -5.23 11.53
N LEU A 97 -3.22 -4.68 12.49
CA LEU A 97 -2.88 -5.36 13.73
C LEU A 97 -4.11 -5.63 14.61
N VAL A 98 -5.02 -4.67 14.72
CA VAL A 98 -6.28 -4.84 15.45
C VAL A 98 -7.14 -5.92 14.79
N THR A 99 -7.31 -5.85 13.48
CA THR A 99 -8.08 -6.84 12.72
C THR A 99 -7.47 -8.25 12.82
N ALA A 100 -6.14 -8.36 12.75
CA ALA A 100 -5.45 -9.64 12.92
C ALA A 100 -5.72 -10.26 14.29
N ARG A 101 -5.69 -9.47 15.37
CA ARG A 101 -6.03 -9.94 16.72
C ARG A 101 -7.49 -10.34 16.84
N LEU A 102 -8.41 -9.56 16.29
CA LEU A 102 -9.84 -9.89 16.29
C LEU A 102 -10.10 -11.21 15.55
N THR A 103 -9.47 -11.40 14.39
CA THR A 103 -9.58 -12.64 13.61
C THR A 103 -9.06 -13.83 14.41
N ASP A 104 -7.90 -13.70 15.07
CA ASP A 104 -7.33 -14.78 15.92
C ASP A 104 -8.27 -15.17 17.06
N VAL A 105 -8.85 -14.20 17.75
CA VAL A 105 -9.83 -14.43 18.82
C VAL A 105 -11.10 -15.09 18.29
N LEU A 106 -11.61 -14.64 17.15
CA LEU A 106 -12.85 -15.18 16.56
C LEU A 106 -12.66 -16.61 16.10
N VAL A 107 -11.56 -16.91 15.40
CA VAL A 107 -11.24 -18.26 14.92
C VAL A 107 -11.07 -19.23 16.10
N ARG A 108 -10.39 -18.82 17.18
CA ARG A 108 -10.26 -19.64 18.39
C ARG A 108 -11.59 -19.94 19.08
N ARG A 109 -12.56 -19.04 19.00
CA ARG A 109 -13.90 -19.29 19.55
C ARG A 109 -14.73 -20.25 18.69
N LEU A 110 -14.56 -20.19 17.38
CA LEU A 110 -15.35 -20.98 16.42
C LEU A 110 -14.75 -22.37 16.18
N LEU A 111 -13.42 -22.54 16.30
CA LEU A 111 -12.67 -23.76 16.02
C LEU A 111 -11.91 -24.22 17.27
N PRO A 112 -12.49 -25.17 18.08
CA PRO A 112 -11.86 -25.66 19.31
C PRO A 112 -10.50 -26.37 19.11
N TYR A 113 -10.19 -26.78 17.87
CA TYR A 113 -8.94 -27.44 17.47
C TYR A 113 -7.93 -26.51 16.79
N SER A 114 -7.99 -25.21 17.06
CA SER A 114 -6.99 -24.27 16.53
C SER A 114 -5.61 -24.57 17.15
N PRO A 115 -4.53 -24.55 16.32
CA PRO A 115 -3.16 -24.73 16.82
C PRO A 115 -2.85 -23.70 17.92
N SER A 116 -2.12 -24.12 18.95
CA SER A 116 -1.76 -23.30 20.11
C SER A 116 -0.81 -22.13 19.82
N GLY A 117 -0.34 -21.98 18.57
CA GLY A 117 0.37 -20.82 18.06
C GLY A 117 -0.59 -19.80 17.44
N GLY A 118 -0.41 -18.49 17.67
CA GLY A 118 -1.21 -17.45 17.02
C GLY A 118 -1.21 -17.62 15.50
N LEU A 119 -2.40 -17.48 14.87
CA LEU A 119 -2.54 -17.59 13.42
C LEU A 119 -1.76 -16.49 12.69
N VAL A 120 -1.57 -15.36 13.35
CA VAL A 120 -0.79 -14.24 12.83
C VAL A 120 0.39 -13.97 13.76
N ALA A 121 1.59 -14.35 13.32
CA ALA A 121 2.82 -14.00 14.03
C ALA A 121 3.10 -12.51 13.78
N ILE A 122 2.77 -11.67 14.76
CA ILE A 122 3.10 -10.24 14.74
C ILE A 122 4.61 -10.12 15.00
N ASN A 123 5.38 -9.94 13.93
CA ASN A 123 6.81 -9.72 14.01
C ASN A 123 7.08 -8.20 13.82
N PRO A 124 7.81 -7.55 14.74
CA PRO A 124 8.21 -6.15 14.57
C PRO A 124 8.89 -5.86 13.23
N GLY A 125 9.63 -6.83 12.69
CA GLY A 125 10.24 -6.74 11.37
C GLY A 125 9.23 -6.58 10.23
N LEU A 126 8.07 -7.23 10.31
CA LEU A 126 6.99 -7.04 9.32
C LEU A 126 6.41 -5.64 9.37
N VAL A 127 6.25 -5.07 10.57
CA VAL A 127 5.76 -3.69 10.74
C VAL A 127 6.75 -2.69 10.11
N LEU A 128 8.04 -2.84 10.39
CA LEU A 128 9.08 -1.99 9.80
C LEU A 128 9.14 -2.15 8.27
N MET A 129 9.03 -3.38 7.76
CA MET A 129 9.00 -3.65 6.32
C MET A 129 7.78 -2.97 5.66
N THR A 130 6.60 -3.07 6.28
CA THR A 130 5.38 -2.43 5.79
C THR A 130 5.53 -0.91 5.73
N LEU A 131 6.05 -0.28 6.80
CA LEU A 131 6.32 1.15 6.81
C LEU A 131 7.36 1.55 5.76
N GLY A 132 8.39 0.73 5.55
CA GLY A 132 9.38 0.92 4.49
C GLY A 132 8.74 0.91 3.09
N VAL A 133 7.88 -0.06 2.81
CA VAL A 133 7.15 -0.16 1.53
C VAL A 133 6.23 1.05 1.35
N VAL A 134 5.46 1.44 2.37
CA VAL A 134 4.58 2.62 2.30
C VAL A 134 5.37 3.90 2.05
N THR A 135 6.52 4.05 2.70
CA THR A 135 7.42 5.20 2.45
C THR A 135 7.93 5.20 1.02
N ALA A 136 8.34 4.05 0.50
CA ALA A 136 8.79 3.92 -0.89
C ALA A 136 7.67 4.27 -1.90
N ILE A 137 6.43 3.86 -1.62
CA ILE A 137 5.26 4.22 -2.41
C ILE A 137 5.04 5.74 -2.36
N GLY A 138 5.10 6.36 -1.19
CA GLY A 138 4.97 7.80 -1.01
C GLY A 138 6.04 8.59 -1.79
N LEU A 139 7.29 8.14 -1.71
CA LEU A 139 8.40 8.72 -2.47
C LEU A 139 8.16 8.64 -3.98
N ALA A 140 7.77 7.48 -4.48
CA ALA A 140 7.56 7.26 -5.91
C ALA A 140 6.31 7.98 -6.45
N SER A 141 5.17 7.88 -5.76
CA SER A 141 3.91 8.49 -6.18
C SER A 141 3.92 10.02 -6.11
N GLY A 142 4.69 10.59 -5.18
CA GLY A 142 4.82 12.03 -5.00
C GLY A 142 5.65 12.74 -6.07
N ILE A 143 6.51 12.03 -6.82
CA ILE A 143 7.42 12.66 -7.81
C ILE A 143 6.63 13.38 -8.90
N TYR A 144 5.67 12.69 -9.51
CA TYR A 144 4.91 13.24 -10.65
C TYR A 144 4.08 14.48 -10.29
N PRO A 145 3.22 14.47 -9.24
CA PRO A 145 2.45 15.65 -8.88
C PRO A 145 3.34 16.82 -8.41
N SER A 146 4.41 16.54 -7.66
CA SER A 146 5.34 17.57 -7.21
C SER A 146 6.04 18.25 -8.37
N TRP A 147 6.45 17.49 -9.38
CA TRP A 147 7.06 18.02 -10.59
C TRP A 147 6.07 18.87 -11.41
N LYS A 148 4.82 18.42 -11.50
CA LYS A 148 3.75 19.17 -12.17
C LYS A 148 3.47 20.50 -11.45
N ALA A 149 3.36 20.48 -10.11
CA ALA A 149 3.22 21.68 -9.29
C ALA A 149 4.38 22.66 -9.49
N ALA A 150 5.62 22.14 -9.50
CA ALA A 150 6.83 22.93 -9.69
C ALA A 150 6.89 23.64 -11.06
N ARG A 151 6.25 23.10 -12.09
CA ARG A 151 6.22 23.68 -13.45
C ARG A 151 5.05 24.61 -13.74
N MET A 152 4.11 24.80 -12.82
CA MET A 152 3.01 25.76 -12.99
C MET A 152 3.55 27.18 -13.16
N ARG A 153 3.02 27.92 -14.15
CA ARG A 153 3.40 29.31 -14.42
C ARG A 153 2.43 30.25 -13.69
N PRO A 154 2.93 31.32 -13.01
CA PRO A 154 2.06 32.27 -12.30
C PRO A 154 1.04 32.97 -13.19
N LEU A 155 1.36 33.19 -14.47
CA LEU A 155 0.51 33.88 -15.44
C LEU A 155 -0.74 33.12 -15.83
N ASP A 156 -0.69 31.79 -15.84
CA ASP A 156 -1.84 30.96 -16.23
C ASP A 156 -2.95 30.96 -15.18
N THR A 157 -2.61 31.31 -13.94
CA THR A 157 -3.53 31.37 -12.80
C THR A 157 -4.36 32.65 -12.76
N ILE A 158 -3.81 33.77 -13.25
CA ILE A 158 -4.48 35.08 -13.24
C ILE A 158 -5.42 35.22 -14.45
N ARG A 159 -5.10 34.56 -15.55
CA ARG A 159 -5.89 34.68 -16.80
C ARG A 159 -7.21 33.91 -16.76
N SER A 160 -7.28 32.84 -15.99
CA SER A 160 -8.51 32.04 -15.85
C SER A 160 -9.62 32.71 -15.05
N GLU A 161 -9.33 33.79 -14.31
CA GLU A 161 -10.34 34.61 -13.61
C GLU A 161 -10.89 35.75 -14.47
N ALA A 162 -10.21 36.14 -15.55
CA ALA A 162 -10.69 37.18 -16.46
C ALA A 162 -11.70 36.65 -17.49
N GLU A 163 -11.87 35.33 -17.58
CA GLU A 163 -12.80 34.69 -18.54
C GLU A 163 -14.00 34.00 -17.86
N SER A 164 -14.14 34.06 -16.53
CA SER A 164 -15.28 33.56 -15.77
C SER A 164 -16.15 34.70 -15.24
#